data_79270e4df1413e8189ccf2b5fcf6ba3a
#
_entry.id   79270e4df1413e8189ccf2b5fcf6ba3a
#
_cell.length_a   1.000
_cell.length_b   1.000
_cell.length_c   1.000
_cell.angle_alpha   90.00
_cell.angle_beta   90.00
_cell.angle_gamma   90.00
#
_symmetry.space_group_name_H-M   'P 1'
#
loop_
_entity.id
_entity.type
_entity.pdbx_description
1 polymer ?
#
loop_
_entity_poly.entity_id
_entity_poly.type
_entity_poly.pdbx_seq_one_letter_code
_entity_poly.pdbx_strand_id
1 'polypeptide(L)'
;HAQSYMRPMQVTGRDGMTLDAAWNDGPIAHNTTMIPGFPNMFALMGPNSPIGNSSLVPIAEAQAQYAVKWMDRMRREGITEIEPTQEATDAFYAEVNEALGGTVWTSGCNSWYLHEDGRPILWPWPLEELTRRLTQIVESDFHLKRDEAADAKLANGYSADSAEEFDSQLLKPDTLSPRPDKVASTDASEA
;
A
#
# COMPACT_ATOMS: atom_id res chain seq x y z
N HIS A 1 -12.25 13.92 -7.85
CA HIS A 1 -12.19 12.71 -8.66
C HIS A 1 -11.37 11.67 -7.90
N ALA A 2 -11.89 10.46 -7.73
CA ALA A 2 -11.19 9.39 -6.98
C ALA A 2 -9.85 8.99 -7.64
N GLN A 3 -9.61 9.38 -8.88
CA GLN A 3 -8.42 9.09 -9.66
C GLN A 3 -7.46 10.27 -9.80
N SER A 4 -7.73 11.40 -9.14
CA SER A 4 -6.87 12.59 -9.21
C SER A 4 -5.69 12.49 -8.24
N TYR A 5 -5.14 11.28 -8.07
CA TYR A 5 -3.99 11.05 -7.18
C TYR A 5 -2.93 12.14 -7.33
N MET A 6 -2.56 12.76 -6.21
CA MET A 6 -1.50 13.75 -6.12
C MET A 6 -1.63 15.01 -6.99
N ARG A 7 -2.60 15.09 -7.91
CA ARG A 7 -2.80 16.31 -8.70
C ARG A 7 -3.25 17.48 -7.80
N PRO A 8 -2.73 18.70 -7.97
CA PRO A 8 -1.93 19.17 -9.11
C PRO A 8 -0.40 19.02 -8.95
N MET A 9 0.11 18.24 -7.99
CA MET A 9 1.56 18.05 -7.84
C MET A 9 2.15 17.35 -9.05
N GLN A 10 3.31 17.84 -9.51
CA GLN A 10 4.12 17.13 -10.49
C GLN A 10 5.10 16.23 -9.75
N VAL A 11 5.00 14.93 -10.00
CA VAL A 11 5.90 13.92 -9.43
C VAL A 11 6.75 13.38 -10.56
N THR A 12 8.07 13.40 -10.37
CA THR A 12 9.04 12.91 -11.35
C THR A 12 9.86 11.79 -10.72
N GLY A 13 9.90 10.65 -11.37
CA GLY A 13 10.66 9.48 -10.98
C GLY A 13 11.99 9.36 -11.71
N ARG A 14 12.43 8.12 -11.92
CA ARG A 14 13.67 7.75 -12.60
C ARG A 14 13.67 8.26 -14.03
N ASP A 15 14.83 8.72 -14.50
CA ASP A 15 15.06 9.17 -15.88
C ASP A 15 14.09 10.27 -16.38
N GLY A 16 13.53 11.06 -15.44
CA GLY A 16 12.61 12.13 -15.76
C GLY A 16 11.18 11.68 -16.09
N MET A 17 10.84 10.40 -15.87
CA MET A 17 9.47 9.89 -16.04
C MET A 17 8.52 10.64 -15.09
N THR A 18 7.46 11.20 -15.63
CA THR A 18 6.42 11.83 -14.80
C THR A 18 5.36 10.80 -14.39
N LEU A 19 4.74 11.01 -13.22
CA LEU A 19 3.68 10.13 -12.74
C LEU A 19 2.48 10.11 -13.70
N ASP A 20 2.16 11.25 -14.32
CA ASP A 20 1.10 11.33 -15.34
C ASP A 20 1.44 10.48 -16.58
N ALA A 21 2.71 10.41 -16.98
CA ALA A 21 3.13 9.56 -18.08
C ALA A 21 3.12 8.07 -17.71
N ALA A 22 3.59 7.73 -16.50
CA ALA A 22 3.56 6.36 -15.99
C ALA A 22 2.14 5.80 -15.83
N TRP A 23 1.17 6.68 -15.58
CA TRP A 23 -0.24 6.35 -15.40
C TRP A 23 -1.12 6.71 -16.60
N ASN A 24 -0.54 6.82 -17.81
CA ASN A 24 -1.30 7.15 -19.01
C ASN A 24 -2.47 6.17 -19.29
N ASP A 25 -2.25 4.89 -19.02
CA ASP A 25 -3.24 3.82 -19.18
C ASP A 25 -4.04 3.52 -17.91
N GLY A 26 -3.96 4.42 -16.94
CA GLY A 26 -4.61 4.33 -15.64
C GLY A 26 -3.64 4.14 -14.48
N PRO A 27 -4.03 4.59 -13.28
CA PRO A 27 -3.20 4.46 -12.10
C PRO A 27 -3.01 3.00 -11.68
N ILE A 28 -1.74 2.56 -11.55
CA ILE A 28 -1.35 1.27 -11.01
C ILE A 28 -0.29 1.45 -9.93
N ALA A 29 -0.27 0.55 -8.95
CA ALA A 29 0.77 0.49 -7.93
C ALA A 29 0.88 -0.94 -7.39
N HIS A 30 2.10 -1.44 -7.25
CA HIS A 30 2.36 -2.72 -6.60
C HIS A 30 1.91 -2.68 -5.14
N ASN A 31 1.15 -3.69 -4.72
CA ASN A 31 0.52 -3.75 -3.39
C ASN A 31 -0.18 -2.44 -2.99
N THR A 32 -0.81 -1.78 -3.95
CA THR A 32 -1.55 -0.51 -3.78
C THR A 32 -0.72 0.69 -3.30
N THR A 33 0.61 0.55 -3.15
CA THR A 33 1.45 1.56 -2.48
C THR A 33 2.66 2.03 -3.27
N MET A 34 3.32 1.15 -4.02
CA MET A 34 4.59 1.49 -4.66
C MET A 34 4.48 1.44 -6.18
N ILE A 35 5.18 2.33 -6.86
CA ILE A 35 5.02 2.57 -8.29
C ILE A 35 6.35 2.30 -9.00
N PRO A 36 6.40 1.46 -10.05
CA PRO A 36 7.60 1.27 -10.87
C PRO A 36 8.11 2.59 -11.45
N GLY A 37 9.42 2.79 -11.45
CA GLY A 37 10.03 4.04 -11.91
C GLY A 37 10.07 5.16 -10.86
N PHE A 38 9.51 4.95 -9.66
CA PHE A 38 9.49 5.93 -8.58
C PHE A 38 10.11 5.35 -7.30
N PRO A 39 11.44 5.26 -7.24
CA PRO A 39 12.12 4.66 -6.09
C PRO A 39 11.83 5.42 -4.80
N ASN A 40 11.72 4.67 -3.70
CA ASN A 40 11.45 5.17 -2.35
C ASN A 40 10.13 5.92 -2.17
N MET A 41 9.22 5.81 -3.13
CA MET A 41 7.92 6.48 -3.08
C MET A 41 6.84 5.51 -2.58
N PHE A 42 6.11 5.93 -1.55
CA PHE A 42 4.94 5.22 -1.03
C PHE A 42 3.69 6.10 -1.17
N ALA A 43 2.70 5.61 -1.87
CA ALA A 43 1.39 6.25 -1.97
C ALA A 43 0.45 5.64 -0.93
N LEU A 44 0.10 6.38 0.12
CA LEU A 44 -0.99 5.97 1.01
C LEU A 44 -2.32 6.19 0.29
N MET A 45 -3.23 5.23 0.42
CA MET A 45 -4.48 5.21 -0.33
C MET A 45 -4.25 5.25 -1.85
N GLY A 46 -3.18 4.58 -2.31
CA GLY A 46 -2.84 4.49 -3.73
C GLY A 46 -3.86 3.68 -4.55
N PRO A 47 -3.57 3.44 -5.83
CA PRO A 47 -4.45 2.71 -6.74
C PRO A 47 -4.96 1.38 -6.17
N ASN A 48 -6.24 1.10 -6.38
CA ASN A 48 -6.93 -0.09 -5.86
C ASN A 48 -6.98 -0.24 -4.32
N SER A 49 -6.66 0.81 -3.55
CA SER A 49 -6.74 0.74 -2.08
C SER A 49 -8.16 0.72 -1.53
N PRO A 50 -9.14 1.49 -2.05
CA PRO A 50 -10.45 1.57 -1.41
C PRO A 50 -11.16 0.22 -1.39
N ILE A 51 -11.72 -0.14 -0.24
CA ILE A 51 -12.60 -1.30 -0.06
C ILE A 51 -14.02 -0.76 0.06
N GLY A 52 -14.93 -1.22 -0.80
CA GLY A 52 -16.25 -0.62 -0.96
C GLY A 52 -17.14 -0.63 0.29
N ASN A 53 -16.84 -1.47 1.28
CA ASN A 53 -17.62 -1.64 2.51
C ASN A 53 -16.76 -1.47 3.79
N SER A 54 -15.59 -0.87 3.69
CA SER A 54 -14.67 -0.71 4.83
C SER A 54 -14.27 0.75 5.03
N SER A 55 -13.84 1.06 6.26
CA SER A 55 -13.20 2.35 6.57
C SER A 55 -11.86 2.48 5.87
N LEU A 56 -11.52 3.69 5.43
CA LEU A 56 -10.22 3.98 4.80
C LEU A 56 -9.07 4.03 5.80
N VAL A 57 -9.37 4.26 7.10
CA VAL A 57 -8.34 4.43 8.13
C VAL A 57 -7.49 3.16 8.33
N PRO A 58 -8.07 1.97 8.56
CA PRO A 58 -7.26 0.74 8.70
C PRO A 58 -6.44 0.40 7.45
N ILE A 59 -6.91 0.79 6.25
CA ILE A 59 -6.18 0.62 5.01
C ILE A 59 -4.93 1.49 5.02
N ALA A 60 -5.09 2.79 5.34
CA ALA A 60 -3.98 3.73 5.41
C ALA A 60 -2.97 3.33 6.51
N GLU A 61 -3.45 2.82 7.65
CA GLU A 61 -2.60 2.30 8.73
C GLU A 61 -1.76 1.11 8.28
N ALA A 62 -2.36 0.13 7.61
CA ALA A 62 -1.63 -1.03 7.08
C ALA A 62 -0.57 -0.61 6.05
N GLN A 63 -0.89 0.33 5.16
CA GLN A 63 0.05 0.86 4.18
C GLN A 63 1.19 1.68 4.83
N ALA A 64 0.89 2.47 5.87
CA ALA A 64 1.89 3.20 6.63
C ALA A 64 2.85 2.24 7.36
N GLN A 65 2.33 1.17 7.98
CA GLN A 65 3.15 0.13 8.61
C GLN A 65 4.07 -0.57 7.59
N TYR A 66 3.57 -0.84 6.39
CA TYR A 66 4.38 -1.38 5.31
C TYR A 66 5.53 -0.44 4.91
N ALA A 67 5.25 0.86 4.79
CA ALA A 67 6.29 1.85 4.51
C ALA A 67 7.34 1.92 5.63
N VAL A 68 6.90 1.91 6.90
CA VAL A 68 7.82 1.89 8.06
C VAL A 68 8.67 0.62 8.06
N LYS A 69 8.09 -0.54 7.76
CA LYS A 69 8.82 -1.81 7.65
C LYS A 69 9.90 -1.75 6.58
N TRP A 70 9.62 -1.17 5.43
CA TRP A 70 10.61 -0.93 4.39
C TRP A 70 11.72 0.03 4.84
N MET A 71 11.37 1.17 5.44
CA MET A 71 12.36 2.14 5.95
C MET A 71 13.29 1.52 7.00
N ASP A 72 12.75 0.69 7.89
CA ASP A 72 13.55 -0.01 8.87
C ASP A 72 14.49 -1.04 8.22
N ARG A 73 13.98 -1.80 7.26
CA ARG A 73 14.80 -2.72 6.48
C ARG A 73 15.91 -2.01 5.70
N MET A 74 15.58 -0.91 5.02
CA MET A 74 16.55 -0.07 4.31
C MET A 74 17.67 0.38 5.24
N ARG A 75 17.32 0.87 6.44
CA ARG A 75 18.29 1.31 7.45
C ARG A 75 19.17 0.18 7.93
N ARG A 76 18.63 -1.01 8.19
CA ARG A 76 19.37 -2.17 8.68
C ARG A 76 20.28 -2.79 7.63
N GLU A 77 19.83 -2.88 6.40
CA GLU A 77 20.52 -3.58 5.31
C GLU A 77 21.31 -2.65 4.39
N GLY A 78 21.41 -1.34 4.71
CA GLY A 78 22.11 -0.36 3.88
C GLY A 78 21.49 -0.16 2.50
N ILE A 79 20.19 -0.45 2.36
CA ILE A 79 19.48 -0.24 1.11
C ILE A 79 19.22 1.26 0.94
N THR A 80 19.60 1.81 -0.19
CA THR A 80 19.44 3.23 -0.53
C THR A 80 18.25 3.49 -1.44
N GLU A 81 17.90 2.51 -2.27
CA GLU A 81 16.75 2.59 -3.15
C GLU A 81 15.97 1.28 -3.14
N ILE A 82 14.65 1.38 -3.11
CA ILE A 82 13.70 0.29 -3.34
C ILE A 82 12.70 0.73 -4.39
N GLU A 83 12.38 -0.17 -5.31
CA GLU A 83 11.45 0.09 -6.39
C GLU A 83 10.79 -1.24 -6.80
N PRO A 84 9.47 -1.33 -6.92
CA PRO A 84 8.86 -2.56 -7.40
C PRO A 84 9.25 -2.80 -8.88
N THR A 85 9.39 -4.06 -9.25
CA THR A 85 9.59 -4.43 -10.65
C THR A 85 8.31 -4.20 -11.44
N GLN A 86 8.43 -3.94 -12.74
CA GLN A 86 7.27 -3.82 -13.62
C GLN A 86 6.52 -5.15 -13.70
N GLU A 87 7.26 -6.27 -13.80
CA GLU A 87 6.68 -7.62 -13.87
C GLU A 87 5.82 -7.94 -12.64
N ALA A 88 6.32 -7.68 -11.44
CA ALA A 88 5.56 -7.92 -10.21
C ALA A 88 4.33 -7.02 -10.12
N THR A 89 4.44 -5.78 -10.58
CA THR A 89 3.32 -4.83 -10.60
C THR A 89 2.26 -5.25 -11.59
N ASP A 90 2.64 -5.69 -12.79
CA ASP A 90 1.72 -6.16 -13.83
C ASP A 90 1.01 -7.44 -13.40
N ALA A 91 1.74 -8.39 -12.78
CA ALA A 91 1.18 -9.61 -12.23
C ALA A 91 0.16 -9.32 -11.11
N PHE A 92 0.51 -8.44 -10.18
CA PHE A 92 -0.38 -7.98 -9.13
C PHE A 92 -1.66 -7.33 -9.70
N TYR A 93 -1.49 -6.47 -10.71
CA TYR A 93 -2.60 -5.76 -11.32
C TYR A 93 -3.52 -6.70 -12.13
N ALA A 94 -2.96 -7.70 -12.80
CA ALA A 94 -3.73 -8.74 -13.49
C ALA A 94 -4.59 -9.54 -12.51
N GLU A 95 -4.03 -9.94 -11.36
CA GLU A 95 -4.76 -10.66 -10.30
C GLU A 95 -5.92 -9.81 -9.72
N VAL A 96 -5.67 -8.52 -9.45
CA VAL A 96 -6.69 -7.59 -8.98
C VAL A 96 -7.84 -7.46 -9.99
N ASN A 97 -7.52 -7.29 -11.27
CA ASN A 97 -8.53 -7.16 -12.33
C ASN A 97 -9.33 -8.44 -12.53
N GLU A 98 -8.70 -9.61 -12.48
CA GLU A 98 -9.39 -10.90 -12.55
C GLU A 98 -10.40 -11.03 -11.41
N ALA A 99 -9.98 -10.74 -10.18
CA ALA A 99 -10.84 -10.80 -9.01
C ALA A 99 -12.01 -9.79 -9.07
N LEU A 100 -11.79 -8.60 -9.63
CA LEU A 100 -12.82 -7.57 -9.82
C LEU A 100 -13.84 -7.97 -10.89
N GLY A 101 -13.45 -8.75 -11.90
CA GLY A 101 -14.31 -9.17 -13.00
C GLY A 101 -15.56 -9.96 -12.59
N GLY A 102 -15.53 -10.63 -11.43
CA GLY A 102 -16.66 -11.38 -10.86
C GLY A 102 -17.52 -10.60 -9.88
N THR A 103 -17.27 -9.29 -9.68
CA THR A 103 -17.96 -8.50 -8.66
C THR A 103 -19.15 -7.72 -9.22
N VAL A 104 -20.01 -7.24 -8.31
CA VAL A 104 -21.17 -6.38 -8.66
C VAL A 104 -20.73 -5.05 -9.31
N TRP A 105 -19.48 -4.66 -9.14
CA TRP A 105 -18.92 -3.42 -9.70
C TRP A 105 -18.84 -3.44 -11.23
N THR A 106 -18.83 -4.62 -11.85
CA THR A 106 -18.82 -4.79 -13.32
C THR A 106 -20.23 -4.89 -13.92
N SER A 107 -21.29 -4.79 -13.11
CA SER A 107 -22.69 -4.96 -13.54
C SER A 107 -23.33 -3.74 -14.21
N GLY A 108 -22.53 -2.71 -14.56
CA GLY A 108 -23.01 -1.53 -15.31
C GLY A 108 -23.48 -0.35 -14.45
N CYS A 109 -23.16 -0.31 -13.16
CA CYS A 109 -23.39 0.85 -12.31
C CYS A 109 -22.45 2.00 -12.68
N ASN A 110 -22.98 3.23 -12.75
CA ASN A 110 -22.16 4.42 -12.86
C ASN A 110 -21.64 4.78 -11.45
N SER A 111 -20.34 4.62 -11.21
CA SER A 111 -19.73 4.81 -9.88
C SER A 111 -18.46 5.66 -9.96
N TRP A 112 -18.18 6.40 -8.91
CA TRP A 112 -16.91 7.13 -8.71
C TRP A 112 -15.68 6.20 -8.68
N TYR A 113 -15.90 4.92 -8.43
CA TYR A 113 -14.89 3.89 -8.33
C TYR A 113 -14.63 3.16 -9.66
N LEU A 114 -15.14 3.68 -10.77
CA LEU A 114 -14.83 3.17 -12.10
C LEU A 114 -13.83 4.10 -12.80
N HIS A 115 -12.84 3.53 -13.45
CA HIS A 115 -12.00 4.21 -14.42
C HIS A 115 -12.83 4.62 -15.64
N GLU A 116 -12.31 5.51 -16.48
CA GLU A 116 -13.02 5.99 -17.69
C GLU A 116 -13.39 4.86 -18.66
N ASP A 117 -12.62 3.79 -18.68
CA ASP A 117 -12.87 2.57 -19.46
C ASP A 117 -13.84 1.57 -18.80
N GLY A 118 -14.39 1.91 -17.63
CA GLY A 118 -15.34 1.10 -16.89
C GLY A 118 -14.72 0.07 -15.93
N ARG A 119 -13.39 0.00 -15.82
CA ARG A 119 -12.73 -0.89 -14.85
C ARG A 119 -12.91 -0.38 -13.42
N PRO A 120 -13.26 -1.25 -12.44
CA PRO A 120 -13.29 -0.87 -11.04
C PRO A 120 -11.88 -0.60 -10.50
N ILE A 121 -11.75 0.44 -9.65
CA ILE A 121 -10.49 0.87 -9.02
C ILE A 121 -10.47 0.54 -7.53
N LEU A 122 -11.17 -0.50 -7.13
CA LEU A 122 -11.34 -0.95 -5.77
C LEU A 122 -10.42 -2.13 -5.46
N TRP A 123 -10.23 -2.38 -4.18
CA TRP A 123 -9.66 -3.62 -3.67
C TRP A 123 -10.73 -4.72 -3.67
N PRO A 124 -10.50 -5.88 -4.34
CA PRO A 124 -11.53 -6.90 -4.52
C PRO A 124 -11.74 -7.83 -3.33
N TRP A 125 -10.76 -7.90 -2.43
CA TRP A 125 -10.77 -8.85 -1.31
C TRP A 125 -11.05 -8.17 0.04
N PRO A 126 -11.24 -8.93 1.14
CA PRO A 126 -11.32 -8.38 2.48
C PRO A 126 -10.03 -7.63 2.90
N LEU A 127 -10.16 -6.76 3.91
CA LEU A 127 -9.03 -5.98 4.46
C LEU A 127 -7.90 -6.87 4.98
N GLU A 128 -8.23 -8.02 5.52
CA GLU A 128 -7.28 -9.01 6.02
C GLU A 128 -6.30 -9.47 4.95
N GLU A 129 -6.76 -9.62 3.71
CA GLU A 129 -5.89 -10.00 2.59
C GLU A 129 -4.93 -8.87 2.21
N LEU A 130 -5.39 -7.62 2.21
CA LEU A 130 -4.50 -6.46 2.01
C LEU A 130 -3.43 -6.41 3.10
N THR A 131 -3.84 -6.53 4.36
CA THR A 131 -2.94 -6.52 5.50
C THR A 131 -1.93 -7.67 5.41
N ARG A 132 -2.37 -8.88 5.07
CA ARG A 132 -1.49 -10.04 4.88
C ARG A 132 -0.42 -9.77 3.81
N ARG A 133 -0.80 -9.22 2.66
CA ARG A 133 0.15 -8.87 1.58
C ARG A 133 1.16 -7.82 2.03
N LEU A 134 0.70 -6.80 2.74
CA LEU A 134 1.56 -5.72 3.24
C LEU A 134 2.45 -6.15 4.43
N THR A 135 2.13 -7.24 5.12
CA THR A 135 3.03 -7.80 6.14
C THR A 135 4.17 -8.64 5.54
N GLN A 136 4.05 -9.09 4.30
CA GLN A 136 5.05 -9.90 3.62
C GLN A 136 5.82 -9.07 2.58
N ILE A 137 7.13 -8.97 2.74
CA ILE A 137 8.01 -8.41 1.72
C ILE A 137 8.56 -9.57 0.89
N VAL A 138 8.16 -9.64 -0.37
CA VAL A 138 8.69 -10.58 -1.35
C VAL A 138 9.81 -9.87 -2.10
N GLU A 139 11.07 -10.15 -1.75
CA GLU A 139 12.21 -9.40 -2.25
C GLU A 139 12.37 -9.47 -3.76
N SER A 140 11.99 -10.61 -4.38
CA SER A 140 12.03 -10.76 -5.85
C SER A 140 11.15 -9.78 -6.62
N ASP A 141 10.18 -9.16 -5.93
CA ASP A 141 9.27 -8.20 -6.55
C ASP A 141 9.87 -6.79 -6.63
N PHE A 142 11.11 -6.62 -6.14
CA PHE A 142 11.74 -5.31 -6.00
C PHE A 142 13.15 -5.27 -6.59
N HIS A 143 13.49 -4.13 -7.18
CA HIS A 143 14.85 -3.71 -7.41
C HIS A 143 15.36 -3.02 -6.14
N LEU A 144 16.48 -3.54 -5.61
CA LEU A 144 17.12 -3.00 -4.42
C LEU A 144 18.51 -2.48 -4.81
N LYS A 145 18.81 -1.24 -4.43
CA LYS A 145 20.17 -0.70 -4.51
C LYS A 145 20.71 -0.55 -3.10
N ARG A 146 21.91 -1.06 -2.88
CA ARG A 146 22.62 -0.97 -1.60
C ARG A 146 23.81 -0.02 -1.70
N ASP A 147 24.20 0.55 -0.59
CA ASP A 147 25.43 1.33 -0.48
C ASP A 147 26.61 0.36 -0.39
N GLU A 148 27.63 0.50 -1.26
CA GLU A 148 28.86 -0.34 -1.24
C GLU A 148 29.57 -0.33 0.12
N ALA A 149 29.51 0.79 0.86
CA ALA A 149 30.04 0.89 2.22
C ALA A 149 29.20 0.11 3.25
N ALA A 150 27.93 -0.12 3.00
CA ALA A 150 27.05 -0.90 3.85
C ALA A 150 27.19 -2.40 3.59
N ASP A 151 27.42 -2.83 2.35
CA ASP A 151 27.73 -4.21 2.00
C ASP A 151 29.00 -4.70 2.74
N ALA A 152 30.01 -3.83 2.87
CA ALA A 152 31.21 -4.13 3.63
C ALA A 152 30.96 -4.25 5.16
N LYS A 153 29.97 -3.55 5.71
CA LYS A 153 29.58 -3.64 7.12
C LYS A 153 28.73 -4.87 7.41
N LEU A 154 27.85 -5.24 6.52
CA LEU A 154 27.02 -6.46 6.62
C LEU A 154 27.89 -7.71 6.53
N ALA A 155 28.90 -7.71 5.66
CA ALA A 155 29.89 -8.79 5.55
C ALA A 155 30.76 -8.97 6.82
N ASN A 156 30.87 -7.93 7.66
CA ASN A 156 31.68 -7.90 8.89
C ASN A 156 30.89 -8.10 10.20
N GLY A 157 29.70 -8.68 10.17
CA GLY A 157 29.05 -9.22 11.38
C GLY A 157 28.00 -8.33 12.04
N TYR A 158 27.10 -7.75 11.30
CA TYR A 158 25.84 -7.27 11.89
C TYR A 158 24.90 -8.46 12.06
N SER A 159 24.72 -8.94 13.31
CA SER A 159 23.82 -10.05 13.59
C SER A 159 22.36 -9.59 13.52
N ALA A 160 21.51 -10.44 12.95
CA ALA A 160 20.08 -10.19 12.75
C ALA A 160 19.26 -10.20 14.06
N ASP A 161 19.87 -10.34 15.22
CA ASP A 161 19.20 -10.56 16.51
C ASP A 161 18.41 -9.36 17.06
N SER A 162 18.56 -8.16 16.49
CA SER A 162 17.77 -6.99 16.91
C SER A 162 16.46 -6.81 16.10
N ALA A 163 16.19 -7.67 15.13
CA ALA A 163 15.06 -7.56 14.24
C ALA A 163 13.76 -8.14 14.83
N GLU A 164 13.85 -9.20 15.63
CA GLU A 164 12.68 -9.91 16.16
C GLU A 164 11.95 -9.13 17.27
N GLU A 165 12.65 -8.26 18.00
CA GLU A 165 12.07 -7.51 19.11
C GLU A 165 11.14 -6.38 18.65
N PHE A 166 11.42 -5.77 17.49
CA PHE A 166 10.62 -4.68 16.93
C PHE A 166 9.34 -5.21 16.24
N ASP A 167 9.43 -6.33 15.54
CA ASP A 167 8.29 -6.96 14.86
C ASP A 167 7.21 -7.44 15.85
N SER A 168 7.63 -7.86 17.06
CA SER A 168 6.71 -8.31 18.11
C SER A 168 5.95 -7.18 18.80
N GLN A 169 6.43 -5.93 18.75
CA GLN A 169 5.79 -4.78 19.38
C GLN A 169 4.78 -4.07 18.46
N LEU A 170 5.02 -4.06 17.13
CA LEU A 170 4.14 -3.41 16.16
C LEU A 170 2.89 -4.22 15.80
N LEU A 171 2.91 -5.53 15.98
CA LEU A 171 1.83 -6.44 15.61
C LEU A 171 0.95 -6.88 16.79
N LYS A 172 1.06 -6.26 17.97
CA LYS A 172 0.14 -6.58 19.06
C LYS A 172 -1.24 -5.98 18.77
N PRO A 173 -2.30 -6.81 18.65
CA PRO A 173 -3.67 -6.33 18.41
C PRO A 173 -4.22 -5.45 19.54
N ASP A 174 -3.56 -5.43 20.70
CA ASP A 174 -4.01 -4.76 21.92
C ASP A 174 -3.70 -3.25 22.01
N THR A 175 -3.06 -2.66 21.01
CA THR A 175 -2.79 -1.21 20.99
C THR A 175 -3.90 -0.39 20.34
N LEU A 176 -4.94 -1.01 19.82
CA LEU A 176 -6.16 -0.30 19.45
C LEU A 176 -6.90 0.08 20.73
N SER A 177 -6.84 1.36 21.09
CA SER A 177 -7.64 1.91 22.21
C SER A 177 -9.07 1.40 22.15
N PRO A 178 -9.63 0.89 23.26
CA PRO A 178 -11.02 0.46 23.30
C PRO A 178 -11.92 1.62 22.89
N ARG A 179 -12.84 1.37 21.96
CA ARG A 179 -13.87 2.36 21.61
C ARG A 179 -14.57 2.79 22.90
N PRO A 180 -14.81 4.09 23.11
CA PRO A 180 -15.66 4.51 24.23
C PRO A 180 -17.05 3.91 24.00
N ASP A 181 -17.42 3.03 24.92
CA ASP A 181 -18.75 2.43 24.94
C ASP A 181 -19.82 3.52 25.06
N LYS A 182 -20.77 3.44 24.14
CA LYS A 182 -22.17 3.90 24.23
C LYS A 182 -22.41 5.21 24.98
N VAL A 183 -22.66 6.25 24.22
CA VAL A 183 -23.52 7.34 24.72
C VAL A 183 -24.87 6.74 25.12
N ALA A 184 -25.14 6.76 26.40
CA ALA A 184 -26.43 6.35 26.95
C ALA A 184 -27.54 7.20 26.31
N SER A 185 -28.51 6.53 25.71
CA SER A 185 -29.76 7.17 25.32
C SER A 185 -30.48 7.65 26.59
N THR A 186 -30.49 8.94 26.86
CA THR A 186 -31.43 9.52 27.82
C THR A 186 -32.80 9.52 27.15
N ASP A 187 -33.64 8.62 27.66
CA ASP A 187 -35.10 8.70 27.54
C ASP A 187 -35.56 10.09 28.00
N ALA A 188 -36.20 10.80 27.10
CA ALA A 188 -37.05 11.94 27.44
C ALA A 188 -38.51 11.53 27.15
N SER A 189 -39.10 10.82 28.10
CA SER A 189 -40.53 10.78 28.28
C SER A 189 -40.89 11.76 29.39
N GLU A 190 -41.98 12.48 29.18
CA GLU A 190 -42.72 13.39 30.08
C GLU A 190 -42.52 14.90 29.85
N ALA A 191 -43.41 15.48 29.06
CA ALA A 191 -44.49 16.47 29.41
C ALA A 191 -45.12 16.99 28.12
#